data_7d68bc1a18f646947638681d7ddc8f19
#
_entry.id   7d68bc1a18f646947638681d7ddc8f19
#
_cell.length_a   1.000
_cell.length_b   1.000
_cell.length_c   1.000
_cell.angle_alpha   90.00
_cell.angle_beta   90.00
_cell.angle_gamma   90.00
#
_symmetry.space_group_name_H-M   'P 1'
#
loop_
_entity.id
_entity.type
_entity.pdbx_description
1 polymer ?
#
loop_
_entity_poly.entity_id
_entity_poly.type
_entity_poly.pdbx_seq_one_letter_code
_entity_poly.pdbx_strand_id
1 'polypeptide(L)'
;IAIGANCGDLGPSQMASIIEILGKQTSLPTLCMPNAGIPKLIDHETIFDLSPQSFAAGISKCIEAGVRLIGGCCGTSPEHIRALKSLV
;
A
#
# COMPACT_ATOMS: atom_id res chain seq x y z
N ILE A 1 5.40 2.01 18.95
CA ILE A 1 5.79 0.98 17.98
C ILE A 1 4.57 0.53 17.19
N ALA A 2 4.80 0.05 15.98
CA ALA A 2 3.73 -0.37 15.07
C ALA A 2 4.08 -1.73 14.47
N ILE A 3 3.06 -2.43 13.95
CA ILE A 3 3.23 -3.66 13.20
C ILE A 3 2.63 -3.44 11.80
N GLY A 4 3.22 -4.01 10.78
CA GLY A 4 2.73 -3.74 9.44
C GLY A 4 3.18 -4.72 8.39
N ALA A 5 2.84 -4.38 7.16
CA ALA A 5 3.18 -5.13 5.97
C ALA A 5 3.65 -4.18 4.88
N ASN A 6 4.59 -4.63 4.08
CA ASN A 6 5.12 -3.83 2.99
C ASN A 6 5.64 -4.72 1.86
N CYS A 7 5.74 -4.14 0.68
CA CYS A 7 6.34 -4.79 -0.48
C CYS A 7 5.65 -6.11 -0.86
N GLY A 8 6.41 -7.12 -1.25
CA GLY A 8 5.89 -8.41 -1.69
C GLY A 8 5.22 -8.32 -3.06
N ASP A 9 4.38 -9.30 -3.36
CA ASP A 9 3.65 -9.34 -4.63
C ASP A 9 2.24 -8.78 -4.50
N LEU A 10 1.98 -7.98 -3.45
CA LEU A 10 0.66 -7.45 -3.16
C LEU A 10 0.58 -5.96 -3.45
N GLY A 11 -0.48 -5.57 -4.16
CA GLY A 11 -0.83 -4.18 -4.31
C GLY A 11 -1.62 -3.68 -3.09
N PRO A 12 -1.98 -2.39 -3.07
CA PRO A 12 -2.65 -1.82 -1.89
C PRO A 12 -4.01 -2.46 -1.59
N SER A 13 -4.79 -2.83 -2.60
CA SER A 13 -6.10 -3.45 -2.35
C SER A 13 -5.99 -4.82 -1.67
N GLN A 14 -5.00 -5.61 -2.07
CA GLN A 14 -4.77 -6.93 -1.49
C GLN A 14 -4.22 -6.81 -0.07
N MET A 15 -3.43 -5.80 0.18
CA MET A 15 -2.82 -5.58 1.49
C MET A 15 -3.86 -5.23 2.56
N ALA A 16 -5.01 -4.70 2.17
CA ALA A 16 -6.10 -4.37 3.10
C ALA A 16 -6.54 -5.58 3.93
N SER A 17 -6.58 -6.77 3.32
CA SER A 17 -6.94 -8.00 4.02
C SER A 17 -5.92 -8.36 5.09
N ILE A 18 -4.63 -8.16 4.78
CA ILE A 18 -3.54 -8.41 5.73
C ILE A 18 -3.62 -7.45 6.90
N ILE A 19 -3.87 -6.17 6.63
CA ILE A 19 -4.01 -5.15 7.65
C ILE A 19 -5.19 -5.47 8.59
N GLU A 20 -6.30 -5.95 8.05
CA GLU A 20 -7.45 -6.35 8.84
C GLU A 20 -7.09 -7.49 9.80
N ILE A 21 -6.37 -8.49 9.30
CA ILE A 21 -5.93 -9.62 10.13
C ILE A 21 -4.98 -9.14 11.24
N LEU A 22 -4.01 -8.30 10.90
CA LEU A 22 -3.07 -7.76 11.87
C LEU A 22 -3.79 -6.95 12.95
N GLY A 23 -4.77 -6.15 12.55
CA GLY A 23 -5.53 -5.33 13.48
C GLY A 23 -6.32 -6.13 14.49
N LYS A 24 -6.70 -7.37 14.16
CA LYS A 24 -7.40 -8.27 15.08
C LYS A 24 -6.44 -8.96 16.05
N GLN A 25 -5.15 -9.02 15.74
CA GLN A 25 -4.15 -9.73 16.53
C GLN A 25 -3.43 -8.83 17.53
N THR A 26 -3.54 -7.52 17.39
CA THR A 26 -2.79 -6.59 18.21
C THR A 26 -3.54 -5.26 18.37
N SER A 27 -3.26 -4.54 19.46
CA SER A 27 -3.74 -3.17 19.66
C SER A 27 -2.74 -2.14 19.14
N LEU A 28 -1.58 -2.56 18.63
CA LEU A 28 -0.59 -1.65 18.08
C LEU A 28 -1.11 -1.00 16.79
N PRO A 29 -0.67 0.23 16.49
CA PRO A 29 -0.97 0.83 15.19
C PRO A 29 -0.45 -0.04 14.05
N THR A 30 -1.19 -0.11 12.96
CA THR A 30 -0.79 -0.87 11.78
C THR A 30 -0.21 0.04 10.71
N LEU A 31 0.76 -0.49 9.97
CA LEU A 31 1.48 0.19 8.91
C LEU A 31 1.27 -0.54 7.60
N CYS A 32 1.02 0.20 6.54
CA CYS A 32 0.82 -0.36 5.20
C CYS A 32 1.69 0.40 4.19
N MET A 33 2.61 -0.30 3.55
CA MET A 33 3.51 0.28 2.54
C MET A 33 3.59 -0.64 1.32
N PRO A 34 2.51 -0.74 0.53
CA PRO A 34 2.48 -1.66 -0.62
C PRO A 34 3.26 -1.13 -1.81
N ASN A 35 3.53 -2.01 -2.77
CA ASN A 35 4.06 -1.62 -4.06
C ASN A 35 3.00 -0.87 -4.87
N ALA A 36 3.46 -0.07 -5.84
CA ALA A 36 2.58 0.57 -6.81
C ALA A 36 2.26 -0.41 -7.94
N GLY A 37 1.68 -1.55 -7.58
CA GLY A 37 1.33 -2.63 -8.48
C GLY A 37 2.29 -3.81 -8.38
N ILE A 38 2.07 -4.81 -9.22
CA ILE A 38 2.92 -5.99 -9.32
C ILE A 38 4.04 -5.68 -10.34
N PRO A 39 5.32 -5.94 -10.00
CA PRO A 39 6.39 -5.65 -10.94
C PRO A 39 6.27 -6.51 -12.20
N LYS A 40 6.44 -5.87 -13.35
CA LYS A 40 6.41 -6.52 -14.67
C LYS A 40 7.73 -6.25 -15.37
N LEU A 41 8.27 -7.25 -16.03
CA LEU A 41 9.49 -7.12 -16.81
C LEU A 41 9.11 -6.86 -18.28
N ILE A 42 9.41 -5.66 -18.77
CA ILE A 42 9.13 -5.25 -20.14
C ILE A 42 10.42 -4.69 -20.72
N ASP A 43 10.90 -5.25 -21.85
CA ASP A 43 12.13 -4.82 -22.51
C ASP A 43 13.33 -4.72 -21.56
N HIS A 44 13.49 -5.72 -20.69
CA HIS A 44 14.55 -5.82 -19.68
C HIS A 44 14.46 -4.76 -18.58
N GLU A 45 13.33 -4.04 -18.49
CA GLU A 45 13.09 -3.08 -17.41
C GLU A 45 11.94 -3.56 -16.53
N THR A 46 12.08 -3.35 -15.22
CA THR A 46 11.00 -3.62 -14.28
C THR A 46 10.05 -2.44 -14.25
N ILE A 47 8.78 -2.70 -14.57
CA ILE A 47 7.74 -1.67 -14.64
C ILE A 47 6.69 -1.94 -13.58
N PHE A 48 6.30 -0.88 -12.87
CA PHE A 48 5.17 -0.88 -11.93
C PHE A 48 4.06 -0.05 -12.56
N ASP A 49 2.91 -0.65 -12.78
CA ASP A 49 1.86 -0.08 -13.64
C ASP A 49 0.68 0.53 -12.90
N LEU A 50 0.71 0.61 -11.58
CA LEU A 50 -0.39 1.17 -10.82
C LEU A 50 -0.31 2.69 -10.77
N SER A 51 -1.34 3.36 -11.28
CA SER A 51 -1.40 4.82 -11.29
C SER A 51 -1.54 5.38 -9.87
N PRO A 52 -1.17 6.65 -9.64
CA PRO A 52 -1.39 7.28 -8.33
C PRO A 52 -2.84 7.21 -7.86
N GLN A 53 -3.81 7.36 -8.75
CA GLN A 53 -5.22 7.30 -8.41
C GLN A 53 -5.64 5.89 -7.98
N SER A 54 -5.22 4.87 -8.71
CA SER A 54 -5.51 3.48 -8.37
C SER A 54 -4.80 3.05 -7.08
N PHE A 55 -3.58 3.52 -6.89
CA PHE A 55 -2.83 3.31 -5.67
C PHE A 55 -3.58 3.89 -4.47
N ALA A 56 -4.01 5.15 -4.57
CA ALA A 56 -4.76 5.81 -3.50
C ALA A 56 -6.08 5.10 -3.20
N ALA A 57 -6.78 4.61 -4.24
CA ALA A 57 -8.02 3.86 -4.04
C ALA A 57 -7.78 2.58 -3.24
N GLY A 58 -6.66 1.89 -3.50
CA GLY A 58 -6.29 0.70 -2.73
C GLY A 58 -5.91 1.03 -1.29
N ILE A 59 -5.16 2.10 -1.09
CA ILE A 59 -4.80 2.57 0.26
C ILE A 59 -6.06 2.96 1.04
N SER A 60 -7.07 3.53 0.38
CA SER A 60 -8.35 3.84 1.02
C SER A 60 -8.97 2.60 1.67
N LYS A 61 -8.86 1.44 1.00
CA LYS A 61 -9.33 0.16 1.57
C LYS A 61 -8.54 -0.23 2.82
N CYS A 62 -7.23 0.05 2.84
CA CYS A 62 -6.40 -0.20 4.01
C CYS A 62 -6.83 0.71 5.17
N ILE A 63 -7.18 1.96 4.89
CA ILE A 63 -7.68 2.88 5.91
C ILE A 63 -9.00 2.38 6.48
N GLU A 64 -9.89 1.87 5.64
CA GLU A 64 -11.15 1.26 6.09
C GLU A 64 -10.89 0.04 6.97
N ALA A 65 -9.80 -0.69 6.71
CA ALA A 65 -9.40 -1.83 7.53
C ALA A 65 -8.72 -1.43 8.85
N GLY A 66 -8.50 -0.14 9.08
CA GLY A 66 -8.00 0.38 10.34
C GLY A 66 -6.52 0.74 10.36
N VAL A 67 -5.85 0.82 9.21
CA VAL A 67 -4.43 1.18 9.18
C VAL A 67 -4.22 2.61 9.70
N ARG A 68 -3.13 2.83 10.41
CA ARG A 68 -2.80 4.13 11.00
C ARG A 68 -1.63 4.82 10.29
N LEU A 69 -0.72 4.05 9.70
CA LEU A 69 0.47 4.56 9.01
C LEU A 69 0.45 4.04 7.58
N ILE A 70 0.56 4.93 6.62
CA ILE A 70 0.51 4.56 5.20
C ILE A 70 1.71 5.13 4.45
N GLY A 71 2.09 4.45 3.39
CA GLY A 71 3.17 4.89 2.53
C GLY A 71 3.24 4.00 1.30
N GLY A 72 4.41 3.86 0.72
CA GLY A 72 4.60 3.05 -0.45
C GLY A 72 5.96 2.38 -0.47
N CYS A 73 6.10 1.37 -1.31
CA CYS A 73 7.35 0.65 -1.50
C CYS A 73 7.75 0.71 -2.98
N CYS A 74 8.09 -0.41 -3.59
CA CYS A 74 8.60 -0.43 -4.97
C CYS A 74 7.61 0.17 -5.97
N GLY A 75 8.12 0.95 -6.91
CA GLY A 75 7.32 1.60 -7.94
C GLY A 75 6.58 2.84 -7.50
N THR A 76 6.63 3.19 -6.21
CA THR A 76 5.95 4.36 -5.69
C THR A 76 6.76 5.62 -6.02
N SER A 77 6.10 6.60 -6.61
CA SER A 77 6.68 7.89 -6.97
C SER A 77 6.15 8.98 -6.04
N PRO A 78 6.73 10.20 -6.09
CA PRO A 78 6.16 11.34 -5.34
C PRO A 78 4.68 11.60 -5.68
N GLU A 79 4.26 11.34 -6.90
CA GLU A 79 2.86 11.52 -7.30
C GLU A 79 1.94 10.53 -6.59
N HIS A 80 2.40 9.29 -6.37
CA HIS A 80 1.65 8.29 -5.60
C HIS A 80 1.44 8.78 -4.17
N ILE A 81 2.51 9.25 -3.53
CA ILE A 81 2.42 9.76 -2.15
C ILE A 81 1.54 11.00 -2.09
N ARG A 82 1.64 11.88 -3.07
CA ARG A 82 0.81 13.09 -3.13
C ARG A 82 -0.67 12.74 -3.21
N ALA A 83 -1.02 11.68 -3.94
CA ALA A 83 -2.40 11.23 -4.04
C ALA A 83 -2.96 10.76 -2.69
N LEU A 84 -2.10 10.24 -1.80
CA LEU A 84 -2.52 9.81 -0.45
C LEU A 84 -2.89 10.99 0.44
N LYS A 85 -2.38 12.17 0.16
CA LYS A 85 -2.61 13.35 1.00
C LYS A 85 -4.11 13.67 1.12
N SER A 86 -4.88 13.41 0.09
CA SER A 86 -6.32 13.66 0.10
C SER A 86 -7.09 12.67 0.98
N LEU A 87 -6.47 11.58 1.41
CA LEU A 87 -7.10 10.55 2.23
C LEU A 87 -6.95 10.81 3.74
N VAL A 88 -6.08 11.73 4.11
CA VAL A 88 -5.78 12.01 5.52
C VAL A 88 -6.08 13.45 5.89
#